data_e73c7baa1e64e3fa40656803398ed023
#
_entry.id   e73c7baa1e64e3fa40656803398ed023
#
_cell.length_a   1.000
_cell.length_b   1.000
_cell.length_c   1.000
_cell.angle_alpha   90.00
_cell.angle_beta   90.00
_cell.angle_gamma   90.00
#
_symmetry.space_group_name_H-M   'P 1'
#
loop_
_entity.id
_entity.type
_entity.pdbx_description
1 polymer ?
#
loop_
_entity_poly.entity_id
_entity_poly.type
_entity_poly.pdbx_seq_one_letter_code
_entity_poly.pdbx_strand_id
1 'polypeptide(L)'
;KLRQALPPEAAKDDWLVNELGHYWYADRELAGFVKNLKEKYPDCLVLIVGDHADRYNIDKQPSMYERYVVPFVVTGAGVHKGILLPDSAGSQIDIGPTIIEMVASKGFVYYAIGSSLTRSNRQGVNYGFWITRDFMGEADRIPLEPVQIEGSQGRPINEPALQHYIDAVRSISWWRPKYGPVLDEALLKDR
;
A
#
# COMPACT_ATOMS: atom_id res chain seq x y z
N LYS A 1 -10.61 9.13 28.78
CA LYS A 1 -10.89 9.90 27.53
C LYS A 1 -11.26 8.98 26.39
N LEU A 2 -10.43 7.94 26.05
CA LEU A 2 -10.74 7.01 24.95
C LEU A 2 -12.10 6.33 25.18
N ARG A 3 -12.31 5.70 26.35
CA ARG A 3 -13.56 4.99 26.69
C ARG A 3 -14.82 5.86 26.54
N GLN A 4 -14.71 7.18 26.73
CA GLN A 4 -15.80 8.13 26.54
C GLN A 4 -16.06 8.48 25.07
N ALA A 5 -15.09 8.25 24.20
CA ALA A 5 -15.20 8.51 22.77
C ALA A 5 -15.66 7.27 21.99
N LEU A 6 -15.63 6.09 22.60
CA LEU A 6 -16.06 4.84 21.98
C LEU A 6 -17.58 4.67 22.03
N PRO A 7 -18.16 3.95 21.05
CA PRO A 7 -19.54 3.48 21.14
C PRO A 7 -19.77 2.71 22.45
N PRO A 8 -20.97 2.79 23.08
CA PRO A 8 -21.24 2.17 24.38
C PRO A 8 -20.93 0.68 24.46
N GLU A 9 -21.13 -0.06 23.37
CA GLU A 9 -20.85 -1.49 23.33
C GLU A 9 -19.33 -1.77 23.33
N ALA A 10 -18.57 -1.06 22.52
CA ALA A 10 -17.11 -1.16 22.50
C ALA A 10 -16.47 -0.70 23.84
N ALA A 11 -17.07 0.29 24.50
CA ALA A 11 -16.62 0.79 25.79
C ALA A 11 -16.78 -0.22 26.95
N LYS A 12 -17.59 -1.26 26.80
CA LYS A 12 -17.81 -2.32 27.80
C LYS A 12 -16.79 -3.46 27.69
N ASP A 13 -16.15 -3.61 26.55
CA ASP A 13 -15.16 -4.64 26.30
C ASP A 13 -13.75 -4.12 26.65
N ASP A 14 -13.20 -4.59 27.77
CA ASP A 14 -11.89 -4.14 28.26
C ASP A 14 -10.73 -4.53 27.31
N TRP A 15 -10.83 -5.68 26.65
CA TRP A 15 -9.84 -6.09 25.65
C TRP A 15 -9.86 -5.12 24.46
N LEU A 16 -11.04 -4.87 23.91
CA LEU A 16 -11.20 -3.95 22.78
C LEU A 16 -10.77 -2.52 23.11
N VAL A 17 -11.10 -2.05 24.33
CA VAL A 17 -10.64 -0.73 24.83
C VAL A 17 -9.12 -0.66 24.89
N ASN A 18 -8.45 -1.71 25.34
CA ASN A 18 -6.99 -1.75 25.40
C ASN A 18 -6.38 -1.73 23.99
N GLU A 19 -6.87 -2.57 23.07
CA GLU A 19 -6.39 -2.62 21.69
C GLU A 19 -6.58 -1.25 20.98
N LEU A 20 -7.78 -0.72 21.01
CA LEU A 20 -8.06 0.62 20.45
C LEU A 20 -7.27 1.73 21.17
N GLY A 21 -6.90 1.51 22.43
CA GLY A 21 -6.05 2.40 23.21
C GLY A 21 -4.65 2.54 22.62
N HIS A 22 -4.05 1.45 22.18
CA HIS A 22 -2.75 1.47 21.50
C HIS A 22 -2.79 2.22 20.18
N TYR A 23 -3.80 1.95 19.35
CA TYR A 23 -4.01 2.67 18.09
C TYR A 23 -4.25 4.16 18.31
N TRP A 24 -5.12 4.52 19.24
CA TRP A 24 -5.41 5.91 19.56
C TRP A 24 -4.20 6.67 20.09
N TYR A 25 -3.38 6.01 20.92
CA TYR A 25 -2.13 6.58 21.41
C TYR A 25 -1.15 6.81 20.28
N ALA A 26 -0.91 5.77 19.45
CA ALA A 26 0.00 5.85 18.32
C ALA A 26 -0.40 6.94 17.33
N ASP A 27 -1.68 7.01 16.97
CA ASP A 27 -2.23 8.03 16.06
C ASP A 27 -2.01 9.45 16.61
N ARG A 28 -2.29 9.67 17.89
CA ARG A 28 -2.07 10.96 18.54
C ARG A 28 -0.60 11.39 18.54
N GLU A 29 0.29 10.48 18.88
CA GLU A 29 1.74 10.77 18.91
C GLU A 29 2.27 10.99 17.48
N LEU A 30 1.80 10.20 16.52
CA LEU A 30 2.12 10.38 15.11
C LEU A 30 1.64 11.75 14.60
N ALA A 31 0.40 12.13 14.92
CA ALA A 31 -0.14 13.43 14.53
C ALA A 31 0.68 14.59 15.11
N GLY A 32 1.08 14.49 16.39
CA GLY A 32 1.98 15.45 17.04
C GLY A 32 3.35 15.52 16.37
N PHE A 33 3.94 14.37 16.06
CA PHE A 33 5.21 14.28 15.34
C PHE A 33 5.15 14.94 13.97
N VAL A 34 4.12 14.59 13.15
CA VAL A 34 3.94 15.16 11.81
C VAL A 34 3.74 16.66 11.87
N LYS A 35 2.97 17.16 12.84
CA LYS A 35 2.79 18.60 13.05
C LYS A 35 4.13 19.29 13.31
N ASN A 36 4.90 18.82 14.28
CA ASN A 36 6.21 19.40 14.65
C ASN A 36 7.20 19.31 13.46
N LEU A 37 7.17 18.20 12.71
CA LEU A 37 8.01 18.04 11.54
C LEU A 37 7.69 19.09 10.46
N LYS A 38 6.41 19.32 10.18
CA LYS A 38 5.97 20.33 9.20
C LYS A 38 6.24 21.76 9.64
N GLU A 39 6.18 22.04 10.93
CA GLU A 39 6.58 23.35 11.47
C GLU A 39 8.08 23.61 11.29
N LYS A 40 8.91 22.58 11.50
CA LYS A 40 10.37 22.68 11.35
C LYS A 40 10.82 22.62 9.88
N TYR A 41 10.14 21.84 9.06
CA TYR A 41 10.45 21.58 7.65
C TYR A 41 9.17 21.74 6.79
N PRO A 42 8.76 22.99 6.51
CA PRO A 42 7.48 23.26 5.82
C PRO A 42 7.40 22.65 4.42
N ASP A 43 8.54 22.45 3.76
CA ASP A 43 8.62 21.88 2.41
C ASP A 43 8.78 20.35 2.40
N CYS A 44 8.65 19.67 3.55
CA CYS A 44 8.80 18.23 3.60
C CYS A 44 7.57 17.49 3.05
N LEU A 45 7.84 16.38 2.38
CA LEU A 45 6.87 15.35 2.04
C LEU A 45 6.91 14.27 3.14
N VAL A 46 5.75 13.91 3.67
CA VAL A 46 5.62 12.88 4.71
C VAL A 46 4.76 11.74 4.18
N LEU A 47 5.31 10.54 4.27
CA LEU A 47 4.58 9.32 3.94
C LEU A 47 4.45 8.46 5.20
N ILE A 48 3.25 7.99 5.45
CA ILE A 48 2.92 7.12 6.57
C ILE A 48 2.38 5.83 5.99
N VAL A 49 2.99 4.71 6.35
CA VAL A 49 2.59 3.40 5.87
C VAL A 49 2.63 2.39 7.01
N GLY A 50 1.65 1.48 7.04
CA GLY A 50 1.71 0.32 7.91
C GLY A 50 2.74 -0.70 7.38
N ASP A 51 3.45 -1.36 8.28
CA ASP A 51 4.40 -2.42 7.93
C ASP A 51 3.67 -3.75 7.66
N HIS A 52 2.66 -4.07 8.46
CA HIS A 52 1.76 -5.22 8.29
C HIS A 52 0.45 -5.03 9.08
N ALA A 53 -0.58 -5.84 8.80
CA ALA A 53 -1.90 -5.77 9.45
C ALA A 53 -2.33 -7.07 10.15
N ASP A 54 -1.59 -8.17 10.00
CA ASP A 54 -2.01 -9.52 10.32
C ASP A 54 -1.99 -9.92 11.81
N ARG A 55 -1.44 -9.08 12.70
CA ARG A 55 -1.21 -9.48 14.10
C ARG A 55 -2.32 -9.12 15.07
N TYR A 56 -3.08 -8.06 14.80
CA TYR A 56 -4.05 -7.50 15.75
C TYR A 56 -5.38 -7.19 15.06
N ASN A 57 -6.02 -8.25 14.56
CA ASN A 57 -7.36 -8.07 14.01
C ASN A 57 -8.38 -7.96 15.14
N ILE A 58 -9.15 -6.90 15.10
CA ILE A 58 -10.27 -6.67 16.03
C ILE A 58 -11.39 -7.67 15.74
N ASP A 59 -11.58 -8.00 14.47
CA ASP A 59 -12.51 -9.06 14.07
C ASP A 59 -11.89 -10.44 14.32
N LYS A 60 -12.70 -11.35 14.87
CA LYS A 60 -12.31 -12.75 15.10
C LYS A 60 -12.20 -13.55 13.80
N GLN A 61 -12.85 -13.11 12.74
CA GLN A 61 -12.83 -13.73 11.42
C GLN A 61 -12.57 -12.67 10.34
N PRO A 62 -11.38 -12.04 10.38
CA PRO A 62 -11.07 -10.99 9.45
C PRO A 62 -11.03 -11.52 8.01
N SER A 63 -11.55 -10.74 7.09
CA SER A 63 -11.41 -10.96 5.65
C SER A 63 -9.94 -10.94 5.23
N MET A 64 -9.63 -11.44 4.04
CA MET A 64 -8.29 -11.33 3.46
C MET A 64 -7.85 -9.85 3.37
N TYR A 65 -8.77 -8.95 3.02
CA TYR A 65 -8.50 -7.51 2.97
C TYR A 65 -8.03 -6.96 4.32
N GLU A 66 -8.77 -7.23 5.39
CA GLU A 66 -8.43 -6.75 6.74
C GLU A 66 -7.10 -7.33 7.26
N ARG A 67 -6.74 -8.53 6.84
CA ARG A 67 -5.48 -9.17 7.25
C ARG A 67 -4.24 -8.56 6.61
N TYR A 68 -4.33 -8.09 5.37
CA TYR A 68 -3.14 -7.80 4.56
C TYR A 68 -3.05 -6.38 4.05
N VAL A 69 -4.15 -5.60 4.11
CA VAL A 69 -4.12 -4.21 3.68
C VAL A 69 -3.64 -3.31 4.80
N VAL A 70 -2.71 -2.43 4.46
CA VAL A 70 -2.14 -1.44 5.37
C VAL A 70 -2.50 -0.03 4.94
N PRO A 71 -2.63 0.93 5.87
CA PRO A 71 -2.85 2.32 5.52
C PRO A 71 -1.64 2.89 4.78
N PHE A 72 -1.92 3.73 3.78
CA PHE A 72 -0.93 4.54 3.09
C PHE A 72 -1.42 5.99 3.02
N VAL A 73 -0.75 6.88 3.72
CA VAL A 73 -1.12 8.30 3.81
C VAL A 73 0.04 9.16 3.34
N VAL A 74 -0.27 10.13 2.48
CA VAL A 74 0.70 11.11 1.99
C VAL A 74 0.26 12.51 2.40
N THR A 75 1.16 13.31 2.97
CA THR A 75 0.90 14.68 3.37
C THR A 75 2.15 15.54 3.24
N GLY A 76 2.01 16.86 3.17
CA GLY A 76 3.13 17.80 3.08
C GLY A 76 3.16 18.60 1.79
N ALA A 77 4.36 19.08 1.44
CA ALA A 77 4.54 19.95 0.29
C ALA A 77 4.16 19.26 -1.03
N GLY A 78 3.45 19.97 -1.89
CA GLY A 78 3.00 19.46 -3.20
C GLY A 78 1.83 18.47 -3.14
N VAL A 79 1.38 18.06 -1.95
CA VAL A 79 0.27 17.13 -1.79
C VAL A 79 -1.07 17.86 -1.89
N HIS A 80 -1.93 17.38 -2.76
CA HIS A 80 -3.30 17.87 -2.95
C HIS A 80 -4.29 16.73 -3.04
N LYS A 81 -5.57 17.00 -2.83
CA LYS A 81 -6.62 16.00 -2.96
C LYS A 81 -6.61 15.40 -4.37
N GLY A 82 -6.60 14.08 -4.45
CA GLY A 82 -6.59 13.33 -5.72
C GLY A 82 -5.21 13.09 -6.31
N ILE A 83 -4.11 13.43 -5.61
CA ILE A 83 -2.75 13.09 -6.07
C ILE A 83 -2.56 11.56 -6.15
N LEU A 84 -3.14 10.83 -5.21
CA LEU A 84 -3.31 9.38 -5.31
C LEU A 84 -4.69 9.15 -5.93
N LEU A 85 -4.74 8.39 -7.03
CA LEU A 85 -5.98 8.18 -7.75
C LEU A 85 -6.89 7.20 -7.00
N PRO A 86 -8.19 7.52 -6.83
CA PRO A 86 -9.11 6.71 -6.02
C PRO A 86 -9.37 5.32 -6.61
N ASP A 87 -9.09 5.13 -7.90
CA ASP A 87 -9.25 3.85 -8.60
C ASP A 87 -7.96 3.03 -8.67
N SER A 88 -6.87 3.54 -8.10
CA SER A 88 -5.60 2.81 -8.05
C SER A 88 -5.62 1.76 -6.93
N ALA A 89 -5.06 0.60 -7.25
CA ALA A 89 -4.66 -0.41 -6.29
C ALA A 89 -3.14 -0.47 -6.25
N GLY A 90 -2.56 -0.73 -5.11
CA GLY A 90 -1.11 -0.75 -4.97
C GLY A 90 -0.61 -1.70 -3.89
N SER A 91 0.68 -1.90 -3.90
CA SER A 91 1.41 -2.64 -2.88
C SER A 91 2.62 -1.84 -2.39
N GLN A 92 3.34 -2.38 -1.42
CA GLN A 92 4.52 -1.69 -0.87
C GLN A 92 5.63 -1.44 -1.92
N ILE A 93 5.72 -2.25 -2.98
CA ILE A 93 6.68 -2.02 -4.07
C ILE A 93 6.37 -0.77 -4.91
N ASP A 94 5.15 -0.26 -4.83
CA ASP A 94 4.69 0.93 -5.56
C ASP A 94 5.02 2.24 -4.81
N ILE A 95 5.40 2.15 -3.54
CA ILE A 95 5.74 3.32 -2.71
C ILE A 95 6.98 4.04 -3.23
N GLY A 96 8.04 3.29 -3.55
CA GLY A 96 9.28 3.86 -4.08
C GLY A 96 9.08 4.69 -5.35
N PRO A 97 8.48 4.12 -6.41
CA PRO A 97 8.11 4.87 -7.63
C PRO A 97 7.24 6.09 -7.34
N THR A 98 6.29 5.96 -6.41
CA THR A 98 5.40 7.07 -6.02
C THR A 98 6.19 8.23 -5.41
N ILE A 99 7.11 7.94 -4.50
CA ILE A 99 7.99 8.97 -3.91
C ILE A 99 8.83 9.64 -4.99
N ILE A 100 9.47 8.85 -5.84
CA ILE A 100 10.36 9.38 -6.90
C ILE A 100 9.57 10.32 -7.81
N GLU A 101 8.38 9.94 -8.25
CA GLU A 101 7.57 10.80 -9.12
C GLU A 101 7.05 12.08 -8.44
N MET A 102 6.92 12.06 -7.12
CA MET A 102 6.50 13.27 -6.37
C MET A 102 7.65 14.25 -6.13
N VAL A 103 8.90 13.78 -6.04
CA VAL A 103 10.03 14.64 -5.61
C VAL A 103 11.12 14.82 -6.66
N ALA A 104 11.21 13.93 -7.64
CA ALA A 104 12.27 14.00 -8.64
C ALA A 104 12.03 15.11 -9.66
N SER A 105 13.12 15.66 -10.18
CA SER A 105 13.08 16.64 -11.26
C SER A 105 12.48 16.04 -12.53
N LYS A 106 11.80 16.86 -13.32
CA LYS A 106 11.25 16.45 -14.62
C LYS A 106 12.34 15.82 -15.50
N GLY A 107 12.05 14.63 -16.02
CA GLY A 107 12.98 13.88 -16.86
C GLY A 107 13.94 12.95 -16.08
N PHE A 108 13.80 12.87 -14.76
CA PHE A 108 14.55 11.88 -13.97
C PHE A 108 14.16 10.46 -14.40
N VAL A 109 15.16 9.66 -14.78
CA VAL A 109 14.98 8.27 -15.22
C VAL A 109 15.33 7.33 -14.07
N TYR A 110 14.44 6.39 -13.80
CA TYR A 110 14.63 5.38 -12.78
C TYR A 110 14.01 4.04 -13.19
N TYR A 111 14.41 2.98 -12.52
CA TYR A 111 13.88 1.63 -12.73
C TYR A 111 13.21 1.16 -11.45
N ALA A 112 12.00 0.67 -11.56
CA ALA A 112 11.23 0.11 -10.44
C ALA A 112 10.48 -1.14 -10.89
N ILE A 113 10.23 -2.05 -9.95
CA ILE A 113 9.36 -3.21 -10.18
C ILE A 113 7.89 -2.74 -10.11
N GLY A 114 7.60 -1.87 -9.13
CA GLY A 114 6.27 -1.29 -8.94
C GLY A 114 6.00 -0.10 -9.85
N SER A 115 4.78 0.43 -9.75
CA SER A 115 4.28 1.58 -10.48
C SER A 115 3.85 2.69 -9.53
N SER A 116 4.00 3.95 -9.93
CA SER A 116 3.56 5.07 -9.10
C SER A 116 2.04 5.11 -8.92
N LEU A 117 1.58 5.30 -7.68
CA LEU A 117 0.18 5.47 -7.31
C LEU A 117 -0.39 6.85 -7.69
N THR A 118 0.44 7.77 -8.17
CA THR A 118 0.01 9.04 -8.78
C THR A 118 -0.49 8.84 -10.22
N ARG A 119 -0.25 7.68 -10.80
CA ARG A 119 -0.75 7.25 -12.11
C ARG A 119 -1.89 6.24 -11.93
N SER A 120 -2.68 6.02 -12.99
CA SER A 120 -3.69 4.97 -12.99
C SER A 120 -3.03 3.60 -12.85
N ASN A 121 -2.97 3.09 -11.64
CA ASN A 121 -2.48 1.75 -11.34
C ASN A 121 -3.67 0.84 -11.03
N ARG A 122 -3.92 -0.12 -11.90
CA ARG A 122 -5.11 -0.99 -11.81
C ARG A 122 -4.92 -2.16 -10.86
N GLN A 123 -3.68 -2.46 -10.50
CA GLN A 123 -3.33 -3.64 -9.72
C GLN A 123 -2.05 -3.40 -8.90
N GLY A 124 -2.04 -3.85 -7.66
CA GLY A 124 -0.86 -3.96 -6.82
C GLY A 124 -0.47 -5.43 -6.71
N VAL A 125 0.82 -5.71 -6.77
CA VAL A 125 1.36 -7.07 -6.62
C VAL A 125 2.57 -7.01 -5.71
N ASN A 126 2.67 -7.98 -4.80
CA ASN A 126 3.89 -8.27 -4.07
C ASN A 126 4.26 -9.75 -4.24
N TYR A 127 5.22 -10.24 -3.48
CA TYR A 127 5.66 -11.63 -3.60
C TYR A 127 4.57 -12.65 -3.26
N GLY A 128 3.70 -12.35 -2.28
CA GLY A 128 2.69 -13.28 -1.75
C GLY A 128 1.26 -13.01 -2.19
N PHE A 129 0.95 -11.76 -2.55
CA PHE A 129 -0.42 -11.31 -2.79
C PHE A 129 -0.53 -10.39 -4.00
N TRP A 130 -1.73 -10.33 -4.54
CA TRP A 130 -2.13 -9.33 -5.51
C TRP A 130 -3.45 -8.67 -5.08
N ILE A 131 -3.65 -7.44 -5.52
CA ILE A 131 -4.87 -6.66 -5.26
C ILE A 131 -5.23 -5.83 -6.48
N THR A 132 -6.51 -5.76 -6.77
CA THR A 132 -7.12 -4.77 -7.65
C THR A 132 -8.08 -3.91 -6.82
N ARG A 133 -8.80 -3.01 -7.45
CA ARG A 133 -9.82 -2.23 -6.73
C ARG A 133 -10.93 -3.09 -6.13
N ASP A 134 -11.30 -4.18 -6.79
CA ASP A 134 -12.48 -4.96 -6.43
C ASP A 134 -12.17 -6.37 -5.92
N PHE A 135 -10.96 -6.87 -6.16
CA PHE A 135 -10.55 -8.23 -5.81
C PHE A 135 -9.13 -8.27 -5.27
N MET A 136 -8.87 -9.28 -4.50
CA MET A 136 -7.52 -9.65 -4.07
C MET A 136 -7.35 -11.16 -4.02
N GLY A 137 -6.12 -11.63 -3.93
CA GLY A 137 -5.83 -13.06 -3.83
C GLY A 137 -4.35 -13.35 -3.57
N GLU A 138 -4.05 -14.61 -3.34
CA GLU A 138 -2.67 -15.10 -3.20
C GLU A 138 -1.98 -15.18 -4.56
N ALA A 139 -0.72 -14.77 -4.64
CA ALA A 139 0.03 -14.70 -5.88
C ALA A 139 0.61 -16.06 -6.33
N ASP A 140 0.55 -17.09 -5.48
CA ASP A 140 1.02 -18.46 -5.75
C ASP A 140 -0.12 -19.43 -6.12
N ARG A 141 -1.38 -18.99 -6.15
CA ARG A 141 -2.53 -19.78 -6.58
C ARG A 141 -2.67 -19.77 -8.10
N ILE A 142 -2.62 -20.94 -8.71
CA ILE A 142 -2.81 -21.13 -10.14
C ILE A 142 -3.83 -22.27 -10.35
N PRO A 143 -5.00 -22.01 -10.98
CA PRO A 143 -5.47 -20.70 -11.45
C PRO A 143 -5.66 -19.70 -10.31
N LEU A 144 -5.74 -18.40 -10.65
CA LEU A 144 -6.03 -17.36 -9.67
C LEU A 144 -7.36 -17.62 -8.98
N GLU A 145 -7.39 -17.40 -7.67
CA GLU A 145 -8.60 -17.51 -6.83
C GLU A 145 -8.97 -16.11 -6.31
N PRO A 146 -9.72 -15.31 -7.10
CA PRO A 146 -10.09 -13.95 -6.71
C PRO A 146 -11.08 -13.95 -5.55
N VAL A 147 -10.75 -13.23 -4.48
CA VAL A 147 -11.66 -12.92 -3.39
C VAL A 147 -12.16 -11.49 -3.56
N GLN A 148 -13.48 -11.31 -3.69
CA GLN A 148 -14.05 -9.98 -3.82
C GLN A 148 -13.89 -9.19 -2.52
N ILE A 149 -13.44 -7.93 -2.64
CA ILE A 149 -13.33 -7.00 -1.53
C ILE A 149 -14.73 -6.53 -1.16
N GLU A 150 -15.07 -6.63 0.11
CA GLU A 150 -16.37 -6.22 0.62
C GLU A 150 -16.69 -4.76 0.26
N GLY A 151 -17.92 -4.50 -0.17
CA GLY A 151 -18.36 -3.18 -0.62
C GLY A 151 -17.86 -2.74 -1.99
N SER A 152 -17.06 -3.58 -2.68
CA SER A 152 -16.60 -3.30 -4.03
C SER A 152 -17.66 -3.63 -5.10
N GLN A 153 -17.45 -3.11 -6.32
CA GLN A 153 -18.40 -3.30 -7.44
C GLN A 153 -18.27 -4.65 -8.15
N GLY A 154 -17.18 -5.40 -7.89
CA GLY A 154 -16.92 -6.69 -8.53
C GLY A 154 -16.63 -6.59 -10.03
N ARG A 155 -15.99 -5.52 -10.49
CA ARG A 155 -15.65 -5.33 -11.91
C ARG A 155 -14.70 -6.43 -12.39
N PRO A 156 -14.92 -6.98 -13.59
CA PRO A 156 -14.11 -8.08 -14.12
C PRO A 156 -12.62 -7.75 -14.15
N ILE A 157 -11.80 -8.73 -13.82
CA ILE A 157 -10.33 -8.67 -13.96
C ILE A 157 -9.89 -9.35 -15.25
N ASN A 158 -8.81 -8.86 -15.85
CA ASN A 158 -8.13 -9.56 -16.94
C ASN A 158 -7.14 -10.56 -16.31
N GLU A 159 -7.60 -11.75 -15.96
CA GLU A 159 -6.80 -12.76 -15.27
C GLU A 159 -5.49 -13.11 -16.01
N PRO A 160 -5.45 -13.32 -17.34
CA PRO A 160 -4.19 -13.59 -18.02
C PRO A 160 -3.17 -12.47 -17.89
N ALA A 161 -3.60 -11.21 -18.01
CA ALA A 161 -2.70 -10.06 -17.85
C ALA A 161 -2.23 -9.91 -16.40
N LEU A 162 -3.10 -10.14 -15.44
CA LEU A 162 -2.77 -10.11 -14.01
C LEU A 162 -1.78 -11.23 -13.67
N GLN A 163 -2.01 -12.46 -14.13
CA GLN A 163 -1.09 -13.59 -13.92
C GLN A 163 0.30 -13.28 -14.49
N HIS A 164 0.36 -12.77 -15.71
CA HIS A 164 1.63 -12.38 -16.33
C HIS A 164 2.37 -11.32 -15.49
N TYR A 165 1.66 -10.33 -14.97
CA TYR A 165 2.24 -9.30 -14.11
C TYR A 165 2.72 -9.87 -12.77
N ILE A 166 1.97 -10.78 -12.13
CA ILE A 166 2.37 -11.49 -10.92
C ILE A 166 3.68 -12.25 -11.15
N ASP A 167 3.75 -13.02 -12.23
CA ASP A 167 4.93 -13.82 -12.57
C ASP A 167 6.16 -12.95 -12.83
N ALA A 168 5.98 -11.82 -13.51
CA ALA A 168 7.04 -10.85 -13.75
C ALA A 168 7.57 -10.24 -12.43
N VAL A 169 6.68 -9.78 -11.55
CA VAL A 169 7.03 -9.21 -10.25
C VAL A 169 7.78 -10.23 -9.39
N ARG A 170 7.28 -11.44 -9.28
CA ARG A 170 7.89 -12.52 -8.49
C ARG A 170 9.25 -12.91 -9.04
N SER A 171 9.36 -13.06 -10.35
CA SER A 171 10.61 -13.41 -11.02
C SER A 171 11.70 -12.36 -10.80
N ILE A 172 11.38 -11.08 -11.00
CA ILE A 172 12.32 -9.96 -10.80
C ILE A 172 12.68 -9.82 -9.32
N SER A 173 11.70 -9.94 -8.42
CA SER A 173 11.93 -9.86 -6.97
C SER A 173 12.87 -10.94 -6.46
N TRP A 174 12.79 -12.14 -7.04
CA TRP A 174 13.72 -13.23 -6.72
C TRP A 174 15.09 -13.06 -7.38
N TRP A 175 15.11 -12.67 -8.64
CA TRP A 175 16.34 -12.59 -9.45
C TRP A 175 17.27 -11.47 -8.98
N ARG A 176 16.72 -10.28 -8.70
CA ARG A 176 17.50 -9.08 -8.41
C ARG A 176 18.36 -9.16 -7.15
N PRO A 177 17.88 -9.64 -6.00
CA PRO A 177 18.71 -9.83 -4.81
C PRO A 177 19.84 -10.84 -5.02
N LYS A 178 19.61 -11.83 -5.89
CA LYS A 178 20.57 -12.91 -6.12
C LYS A 178 21.68 -12.55 -7.11
N TYR A 179 21.33 -11.83 -8.17
CA TYR A 179 22.24 -11.55 -9.28
C TYR A 179 22.65 -10.09 -9.43
N GLY A 180 22.07 -9.20 -8.60
CA GLY A 180 22.39 -7.77 -8.64
C GLY A 180 21.72 -7.01 -9.79
N PRO A 181 22.05 -5.72 -9.95
CA PRO A 181 21.41 -4.83 -10.91
C PRO A 181 22.04 -4.92 -12.31
N VAL A 182 22.34 -6.11 -12.80
CA VAL A 182 22.85 -6.26 -14.18
C VAL A 182 21.70 -6.02 -15.15
N LEU A 183 21.45 -4.75 -15.42
CA LEU A 183 20.77 -4.34 -16.65
C LEU A 183 21.89 -4.16 -17.68
N ASP A 184 21.92 -5.02 -18.66
CA ASP A 184 22.79 -4.86 -19.81
C ASP A 184 22.44 -3.51 -20.47
N GLU A 185 23.44 -2.62 -20.61
CA GLU A 185 23.26 -1.33 -21.28
C GLU A 185 22.67 -1.48 -22.69
N ALA A 186 22.86 -2.62 -23.32
CA ALA A 186 22.28 -2.94 -24.61
C ALA A 186 20.74 -2.96 -24.58
N LEU A 187 20.12 -3.40 -23.47
CA LEU A 187 18.66 -3.42 -23.29
C LEU A 187 18.07 -2.03 -23.06
N LEU A 188 18.88 -1.03 -22.79
CA LEU A 188 18.45 0.35 -22.53
C LEU A 188 18.44 1.21 -23.81
N LYS A 189 19.02 0.73 -24.91
CA LYS A 189 19.18 1.51 -26.15
C LYS A 189 18.02 1.36 -27.14
N ASP A 190 17.12 0.42 -26.93
CA ASP A 190 16.00 0.12 -27.83
C ASP A 190 14.64 0.72 -27.37
N ARG A 191 14.67 1.86 -26.68
CA ARG A 191 13.43 2.60 -26.30
C ARG A 191 13.46 4.05 -26.72
#